data_77adfac4900b605213142658d5aa457a
#
_entry.id   77adfac4900b605213142658d5aa457a
#
_cell.length_a   1.000
_cell.length_b   1.000
_cell.length_c   1.000
_cell.angle_alpha   90.00
_cell.angle_beta   90.00
_cell.angle_gamma   90.00
#
_symmetry.space_group_name_H-M   'P 1'
#
loop_
_entity.id
_entity.type
_entity.pdbx_description
1 polymer ?
#
loop_
_entity_poly.entity_id
_entity_poly.type
_entity_poly.pdbx_seq_one_letter_code
_entity_poly.pdbx_strand_id
1 'polypeptide(L)'
;MAMRVLLVDDSVMVRDIVRNHVECMGGSVVAEAENTMQALDLFRTVNPDLVILDVAVSQTGGIGALALFRIMRSEVPEMPVLVISGLALPDLRRSFIREGALDYLFKPFTPRTFEQLRNLLVERFPELAHPMIQVRNAAPIARLATAG
;
A
#
# COMPACT_ATOMS: atom_id res chain seq x y z
N MET A 1 -17.54 6.16 -2.12
CA MET A 1 -16.36 7.00 -2.20
C MET A 1 -15.13 6.14 -2.46
N ALA A 2 -14.16 6.70 -3.15
CA ALA A 2 -12.95 5.96 -3.46
C ALA A 2 -12.10 5.78 -2.19
N MET A 3 -11.49 4.60 -2.04
CA MET A 3 -10.48 4.34 -1.03
C MET A 3 -9.28 5.27 -1.26
N ARG A 4 -8.88 6.01 -0.23
CA ARG A 4 -7.80 6.99 -0.30
C ARG A 4 -6.52 6.38 0.25
N VAL A 5 -5.48 6.35 -0.57
CA VAL A 5 -4.25 5.62 -0.26
C VAL A 5 -3.05 6.56 -0.18
N LEU A 6 -2.23 6.37 0.86
CA LEU A 6 -0.89 6.94 0.96
C LEU A 6 0.13 5.86 0.60
N LEU A 7 0.96 6.12 -0.41
CA LEU A 7 2.04 5.22 -0.79
C LEU A 7 3.36 5.71 -0.18
N VAL A 8 4.10 4.82 0.46
CA VAL A 8 5.38 5.13 1.09
C VAL A 8 6.44 4.18 0.54
N ASP A 9 7.25 4.68 -0.39
CA ASP A 9 8.31 3.92 -1.04
C ASP A 9 9.27 4.92 -1.70
N ASP A 10 10.57 4.71 -1.59
CA ASP A 10 11.53 5.63 -2.19
C ASP A 10 11.73 5.40 -3.69
N SER A 11 11.18 4.33 -4.25
CA SER A 11 11.25 4.02 -5.67
C SER A 11 10.07 4.62 -6.43
N VAL A 12 10.34 5.56 -7.34
CA VAL A 12 9.31 6.13 -8.20
C VAL A 12 8.64 5.05 -9.03
N MET A 13 9.43 4.10 -9.55
CA MET A 13 8.90 3.01 -10.38
C MET A 13 7.90 2.15 -9.58
N VAL A 14 8.24 1.79 -8.36
CA VAL A 14 7.35 0.99 -7.51
C VAL A 14 6.08 1.76 -7.19
N ARG A 15 6.19 3.04 -6.85
CA ARG A 15 5.00 3.86 -6.60
C ARG A 15 4.09 3.93 -7.82
N ASP A 16 4.67 4.10 -9.02
CA ASP A 16 3.88 4.13 -10.25
C ASP A 16 3.12 2.83 -10.49
N ILE A 17 3.79 1.70 -10.29
CA ILE A 17 3.18 0.38 -10.47
C ILE A 17 2.02 0.18 -9.49
N VAL A 18 2.27 0.46 -8.22
CA VAL A 18 1.25 0.27 -7.16
C VAL A 18 0.09 1.23 -7.37
N ARG A 19 0.38 2.50 -7.68
CA ARG A 19 -0.67 3.49 -7.96
C ARG A 19 -1.58 3.04 -9.08
N ASN A 20 -1.02 2.56 -10.18
CA ASN A 20 -1.81 2.10 -11.31
C ASN A 20 -2.76 0.97 -10.91
N HIS A 21 -2.29 0.04 -10.11
CA HIS A 21 -3.14 -1.07 -9.64
C HIS A 21 -4.24 -0.59 -8.71
N VAL A 22 -3.90 0.27 -7.76
CA VAL A 22 -4.88 0.84 -6.84
C VAL A 22 -5.96 1.60 -7.59
N GLU A 23 -5.56 2.43 -8.55
CA GLU A 23 -6.51 3.25 -9.31
C GLU A 23 -7.38 2.40 -10.24
N CYS A 24 -6.83 1.35 -10.80
CA CYS A 24 -7.60 0.40 -11.60
C CYS A 24 -8.64 -0.36 -10.77
N MET A 25 -8.43 -0.47 -9.47
CA MET A 25 -9.41 -1.08 -8.56
C MET A 25 -10.48 -0.12 -8.07
N GLY A 26 -10.39 1.15 -8.44
CA GLY A 26 -11.31 2.18 -7.98
C GLY A 26 -10.83 2.98 -6.78
N GLY A 27 -9.62 2.73 -6.32
CA GLY A 27 -9.00 3.53 -5.27
C GLY A 27 -8.38 4.81 -5.81
N SER A 28 -7.95 5.68 -4.92
CA SER A 28 -7.28 6.93 -5.26
C SER A 28 -6.01 7.08 -4.44
N VAL A 29 -4.87 7.23 -5.09
CA VAL A 29 -3.63 7.53 -4.40
C VAL A 29 -3.57 9.03 -4.17
N VAL A 30 -3.79 9.43 -2.92
CA VAL A 30 -3.92 10.86 -2.56
C VAL A 30 -2.59 11.49 -2.20
N ALA A 31 -1.57 10.69 -1.89
CA ALA A 31 -0.23 11.19 -1.61
C ALA A 31 0.80 10.08 -1.77
N GLU A 32 2.03 10.49 -2.08
CA GLU A 32 3.18 9.58 -2.20
C GLU A 32 4.34 10.17 -1.42
N ALA A 33 4.99 9.33 -0.63
CA ALA A 33 6.14 9.72 0.17
C ALA A 33 7.36 8.89 -0.19
N GLU A 34 8.53 9.52 -0.22
CA GLU A 34 9.79 8.87 -0.53
C GLU A 34 10.67 8.63 0.70
N ASN A 35 10.24 9.13 1.86
CA ASN A 35 10.95 8.91 3.12
C ASN A 35 9.98 8.93 4.28
N THR A 36 10.45 8.53 5.46
CA THR A 36 9.57 8.34 6.62
C THR A 36 9.02 9.65 7.20
N MET A 37 9.79 10.71 7.21
CA MET A 37 9.31 12.00 7.72
C MET A 37 8.25 12.59 6.80
N GLN A 38 8.49 12.55 5.49
CA GLN A 38 7.50 12.99 4.52
C GLN A 38 6.21 12.16 4.64
N ALA A 39 6.35 10.85 4.85
CA ALA A 39 5.20 9.97 5.04
C ALA A 39 4.37 10.39 6.24
N LEU A 40 5.03 10.70 7.37
CA LEU A 40 4.32 11.09 8.58
C LEU A 40 3.58 12.42 8.39
N ASP A 41 4.23 13.40 7.75
CA ASP A 41 3.61 14.69 7.47
C ASP A 41 2.39 14.54 6.56
N LEU A 42 2.52 13.74 5.50
CA LEU A 42 1.41 13.50 4.57
C LEU A 42 0.28 12.70 5.23
N PHE A 43 0.65 11.71 6.05
CA PHE A 43 -0.34 10.93 6.79
C PHE A 43 -1.27 11.83 7.62
N ARG A 44 -0.68 12.80 8.32
CA ARG A 44 -1.43 13.74 9.15
C ARG A 44 -2.24 14.74 8.33
N THR A 45 -1.79 15.07 7.14
CA THR A 45 -2.42 16.06 6.28
C THR A 45 -3.56 15.49 5.47
N VAL A 46 -3.36 14.31 4.85
CA VAL A 46 -4.34 13.77 3.90
C VAL A 46 -5.35 12.81 4.53
N ASN A 47 -5.10 12.33 5.74
CA ASN A 47 -5.98 11.37 6.42
C ASN A 47 -6.37 10.20 5.51
N PRO A 48 -5.42 9.33 5.13
CA PRO A 48 -5.71 8.24 4.20
C PRO A 48 -6.58 7.15 4.84
N ASP A 49 -7.21 6.35 3.99
CA ASP A 49 -7.94 5.16 4.43
C ASP A 49 -7.04 3.93 4.52
N LEU A 50 -5.92 3.96 3.79
CA LEU A 50 -4.95 2.87 3.73
C LEU A 50 -3.56 3.44 3.53
N VAL A 51 -2.57 2.87 4.19
CA VAL A 51 -1.15 3.16 3.94
C VAL A 51 -0.51 1.91 3.35
N ILE A 52 0.19 2.06 2.23
CA ILE A 52 1.04 1.00 1.69
C ILE A 52 2.48 1.40 1.95
N LEU A 53 3.17 0.62 2.77
CA LEU A 53 4.45 0.99 3.37
C LEU A 53 5.54 0.01 2.95
N ASP A 54 6.58 0.53 2.29
CA ASP A 54 7.80 -0.24 2.00
C ASP A 54 8.72 -0.25 3.23
N VAL A 55 9.15 -1.45 3.63
CA VAL A 55 10.06 -1.63 4.76
C VAL A 55 11.40 -0.94 4.52
N ALA A 56 11.87 -0.94 3.28
CA ALA A 56 13.18 -0.37 2.92
C ALA A 56 13.12 1.12 2.58
N VAL A 57 12.01 1.79 2.90
CA VAL A 57 11.88 3.22 2.64
C VAL A 57 13.00 4.00 3.33
N SER A 58 13.46 5.06 2.68
CA SER A 58 14.52 5.92 3.21
C SER A 58 14.14 6.49 4.57
N GLN A 59 14.99 6.25 5.55
CA GLN A 59 14.78 6.68 6.92
C GLN A 59 15.23 8.12 7.09
N THR A 60 14.40 8.94 7.71
CA THR A 60 14.71 10.33 8.01
C THR A 60 14.31 10.64 9.45
N GLY A 61 14.96 11.59 10.09
CA GLY A 61 14.67 11.96 11.45
C GLY A 61 14.82 10.84 12.46
N GLY A 62 15.66 9.82 12.16
CA GLY A 62 15.86 8.67 13.03
C GLY A 62 14.70 7.69 13.04
N ILE A 63 13.76 7.81 12.11
CA ILE A 63 12.55 6.98 12.06
C ILE A 63 12.68 5.96 10.93
N GLY A 64 12.62 4.67 11.27
CA GLY A 64 12.51 3.58 10.29
C GLY A 64 11.05 3.22 10.02
N ALA A 65 10.85 2.24 9.15
CA ALA A 65 9.49 1.84 8.74
C ALA A 65 8.64 1.34 9.91
N LEU A 66 9.21 0.51 10.79
CA LEU A 66 8.44 -0.01 11.94
C LEU A 66 8.09 1.10 12.92
N ALA A 67 9.02 2.03 13.18
CA ALA A 67 8.74 3.18 14.04
C ALA A 67 7.65 4.06 13.43
N LEU A 68 7.71 4.31 12.12
CA LEU A 68 6.68 5.06 11.41
C LEU A 68 5.30 4.37 11.56
N PHE A 69 5.27 3.06 11.34
CA PHE A 69 4.04 2.27 11.50
C PHE A 69 3.46 2.45 12.92
N ARG A 70 4.31 2.34 13.93
CA ARG A 70 3.88 2.50 15.31
C ARG A 70 3.33 3.89 15.61
N ILE A 71 3.97 4.92 15.08
CA ILE A 71 3.50 6.30 15.25
C ILE A 71 2.14 6.47 14.58
N MET A 72 1.99 6.03 13.34
CA MET A 72 0.70 6.13 12.65
C MET A 72 -0.41 5.40 13.40
N ARG A 73 -0.13 4.21 13.92
CA ARG A 73 -1.09 3.42 14.69
C ARG A 73 -1.39 4.01 16.06
N SER A 74 -0.45 4.75 16.65
CA SER A 74 -0.71 5.46 17.89
C SER A 74 -1.66 6.63 17.69
N GLU A 75 -1.61 7.27 16.54
CA GLU A 75 -2.48 8.40 16.20
C GLU A 75 -3.83 7.94 15.67
N VAL A 76 -3.86 6.87 14.88
CA VAL A 76 -5.09 6.28 14.33
C VAL A 76 -5.02 4.76 14.57
N PRO A 77 -5.54 4.28 15.71
CA PRO A 77 -5.32 2.89 16.16
C PRO A 77 -5.74 1.80 15.20
N GLU A 78 -6.71 2.06 14.36
CA GLU A 78 -7.21 1.07 13.41
C GLU A 78 -6.80 1.34 11.97
N MET A 79 -5.79 2.18 11.76
CA MET A 79 -5.31 2.50 10.42
C MET A 79 -4.84 1.21 9.70
N PRO A 80 -5.47 0.86 8.57
CA PRO A 80 -4.98 -0.26 7.78
C PRO A 80 -3.63 0.09 7.14
N VAL A 81 -2.62 -0.73 7.42
CA VAL A 81 -1.29 -0.57 6.83
C VAL A 81 -0.90 -1.88 6.18
N LEU A 82 -0.71 -1.86 4.88
CA LEU A 82 -0.19 -2.97 4.11
C LEU A 82 1.31 -2.77 3.92
N VAL A 83 2.10 -3.74 4.35
CA VAL A 83 3.55 -3.64 4.29
C VAL A 83 4.06 -4.41 3.07
N ILE A 84 5.01 -3.81 2.35
CA ILE A 84 5.67 -4.45 1.22
C ILE A 84 7.17 -4.48 1.47
N SER A 85 7.86 -5.51 0.97
CA SER A 85 9.28 -5.67 1.21
C SER A 85 9.96 -6.51 0.12
N GLY A 86 11.16 -6.09 -0.27
CA GLY A 86 12.03 -6.90 -1.13
C GLY A 86 12.88 -7.89 -0.35
N LEU A 87 12.79 -7.90 0.97
CA LEU A 87 13.63 -8.72 1.82
C LEU A 87 12.79 -9.63 2.72
N ALA A 88 13.22 -10.88 2.84
CA ALA A 88 12.62 -11.82 3.78
C ALA A 88 13.25 -11.59 5.16
N LEU A 89 12.58 -10.79 5.99
CA LEU A 89 13.03 -10.46 7.35
C LEU A 89 12.01 -11.01 8.34
N PRO A 90 12.14 -12.30 8.75
CA PRO A 90 11.09 -12.98 9.51
C PRO A 90 10.72 -12.29 10.83
N ASP A 91 11.69 -11.76 11.55
CA ASP A 91 11.41 -11.09 12.83
C ASP A 91 10.67 -9.79 12.62
N LEU A 92 11.06 -9.02 11.60
CA LEU A 92 10.41 -7.77 11.28
C LEU A 92 8.98 -8.02 10.78
N ARG A 93 8.81 -9.03 9.91
CA ARG A 93 7.49 -9.44 9.46
C ARG A 93 6.58 -9.80 10.63
N ARG A 94 7.08 -10.59 11.57
CA ARG A 94 6.31 -10.96 12.77
C ARG A 94 5.91 -9.74 13.58
N SER A 95 6.81 -8.76 13.72
CA SER A 95 6.50 -7.54 14.45
C SER A 95 5.37 -6.76 13.79
N PHE A 96 5.44 -6.55 12.48
CA PHE A 96 4.38 -5.86 11.75
C PHE A 96 3.03 -6.57 11.87
N ILE A 97 3.00 -7.87 11.64
CA ILE A 97 1.76 -8.65 11.69
C ILE A 97 1.19 -8.67 13.10
N ARG A 98 2.04 -8.90 14.11
CA ARG A 98 1.61 -8.94 15.51
C ARG A 98 1.03 -7.59 15.95
N GLU A 99 1.59 -6.49 15.47
CA GLU A 99 1.17 -5.15 15.83
C GLU A 99 0.03 -4.63 14.96
N GLY A 100 -0.53 -5.47 14.10
CA GLY A 100 -1.77 -5.17 13.41
C GLY A 100 -1.66 -4.71 11.97
N ALA A 101 -0.53 -4.93 11.30
CA ALA A 101 -0.45 -4.69 9.88
C ALA A 101 -1.44 -5.59 9.13
N LEU A 102 -2.00 -5.06 8.07
CA LEU A 102 -2.99 -5.78 7.27
C LEU A 102 -2.41 -7.05 6.65
N ASP A 103 -1.23 -6.94 6.09
CA ASP A 103 -0.43 -8.08 5.63
C ASP A 103 0.99 -7.59 5.30
N TYR A 104 1.84 -8.52 4.88
CA TYR A 104 3.23 -8.28 4.52
C TYR A 104 3.50 -8.99 3.19
N LEU A 105 3.53 -8.23 2.11
CA LEU A 105 3.71 -8.75 0.75
C LEU A 105 5.15 -8.59 0.28
N PHE A 106 5.60 -9.51 -0.55
CA PHE A 106 6.98 -9.52 -1.03
C PHE A 106 7.09 -8.94 -2.43
N LYS A 107 8.15 -8.15 -2.65
CA LYS A 107 8.58 -7.76 -3.99
C LYS A 107 9.43 -8.90 -4.60
N PRO A 108 9.53 -9.02 -5.91
CA PRO A 108 8.93 -8.17 -6.95
C PRO A 108 7.43 -8.42 -7.09
N PHE A 109 6.73 -7.43 -7.64
CA PHE A 109 5.31 -7.58 -7.90
C PHE A 109 5.10 -8.47 -9.13
N THR A 110 4.62 -9.68 -8.89
CA THR A 110 4.19 -10.63 -9.91
C THR A 110 2.68 -10.57 -10.03
N PRO A 111 2.08 -11.19 -11.07
CA PRO A 111 0.62 -11.31 -11.13
C PRO A 111 0.01 -11.88 -9.86
N ARG A 112 0.69 -12.83 -9.22
CA ARG A 112 0.23 -13.42 -7.96
C ARG A 112 0.25 -12.39 -6.83
N THR A 113 1.28 -11.56 -6.76
CA THR A 113 1.38 -10.51 -5.74
C THR A 113 0.24 -9.51 -5.88
N PHE A 114 -0.09 -9.13 -7.11
CA PHE A 114 -1.21 -8.22 -7.37
C PHE A 114 -2.56 -8.86 -7.05
N GLU A 115 -2.70 -10.15 -7.31
CA GLU A 115 -3.90 -10.88 -6.90
C GLU A 115 -4.05 -10.88 -5.38
N GLN A 116 -2.97 -11.12 -4.64
CA GLN A 116 -2.97 -11.04 -3.19
C GLN A 116 -3.34 -9.65 -2.71
N LEU A 117 -2.74 -8.62 -3.29
CA LEU A 117 -3.05 -7.23 -2.98
C LEU A 117 -4.54 -6.94 -3.20
N ARG A 118 -5.06 -7.32 -4.35
CA ARG A 118 -6.46 -7.09 -4.67
C ARG A 118 -7.38 -7.79 -3.68
N ASN A 119 -7.10 -9.05 -3.37
CA ASN A 119 -7.93 -9.81 -2.45
C ASN A 119 -7.96 -9.19 -1.06
N LEU A 120 -6.81 -8.75 -0.56
CA LEU A 120 -6.71 -8.06 0.73
C LEU A 120 -7.52 -6.76 0.72
N LEU A 121 -7.40 -5.98 -0.33
CA LEU A 121 -8.06 -4.68 -0.41
C LEU A 121 -9.57 -4.85 -0.57
N VAL A 122 -10.03 -5.79 -1.37
CA VAL A 122 -11.46 -6.06 -1.54
C VAL A 122 -12.08 -6.55 -0.24
N GLU A 123 -11.38 -7.40 0.50
CA GLU A 123 -11.85 -7.88 1.79
C GLU A 123 -12.00 -6.74 2.80
N ARG A 124 -11.02 -5.85 2.85
CA ARG A 124 -11.02 -4.74 3.82
C ARG A 124 -11.89 -3.57 3.37
N PHE A 125 -12.01 -3.37 2.05
CA PHE A 125 -12.77 -2.27 1.45
C PHE A 125 -13.76 -2.86 0.44
N PRO A 126 -14.91 -3.35 0.91
CA PRO A 126 -15.88 -4.06 0.05
C PRO A 126 -16.39 -3.24 -1.14
N GLU A 127 -16.36 -1.92 -1.09
CA GLU A 127 -16.75 -1.07 -2.20
C GLU A 127 -15.89 -1.28 -3.44
N LEU A 128 -14.68 -1.80 -3.30
CA LEU A 128 -13.82 -2.11 -4.44
C LEU A 128 -14.27 -3.36 -5.19
N ALA A 129 -15.13 -4.17 -4.59
CA ALA A 129 -15.66 -5.38 -5.22
C ALA A 129 -16.86 -5.11 -6.12
N HIS A 130 -17.21 -3.85 -6.35
CA HIS A 130 -18.38 -3.51 -7.15
C HIS A 130 -18.22 -4.00 -8.58
N PRO A 131 -19.19 -4.77 -9.12
CA PRO A 131 -19.04 -5.42 -10.41
C PRO A 131 -18.76 -4.46 -11.56
N MET A 132 -19.34 -3.27 -11.55
CA MET A 132 -19.14 -2.31 -12.63
C MET A 132 -17.72 -1.79 -12.69
N ILE A 133 -17.09 -1.59 -11.54
CA ILE A 133 -15.70 -1.17 -11.48
C ILE A 133 -14.81 -2.27 -12.04
N GLN A 134 -15.04 -3.51 -11.64
CA GLN A 134 -14.27 -4.65 -12.10
C GLN A 134 -14.37 -4.83 -13.61
N VAL A 135 -15.58 -4.75 -14.15
CA VAL A 135 -15.80 -4.90 -15.58
C VAL A 135 -15.10 -3.80 -16.38
N ARG A 136 -15.18 -2.57 -15.91
CA ARG A 136 -14.57 -1.42 -16.58
C ARG A 136 -13.05 -1.52 -16.62
N ASN A 137 -12.46 -1.98 -15.56
CA ASN A 137 -11.02 -1.98 -15.42
C ASN A 137 -10.38 -3.25 -15.99
N ALA A 138 -11.09 -4.35 -16.01
CA ALA A 138 -10.56 -5.63 -16.44
C ALA A 138 -10.08 -5.60 -17.90
N ALA A 139 -10.88 -5.06 -18.82
CA ALA A 139 -10.53 -5.04 -20.22
C ALA A 139 -9.28 -4.19 -20.54
N PRO A 140 -9.18 -2.93 -20.06
CA PRO A 140 -7.96 -2.14 -20.28
C PRO A 140 -6.73 -2.76 -19.63
N ILE A 141 -6.88 -3.29 -18.44
CA ILE A 141 -5.77 -3.92 -17.71
C ILE A 141 -5.29 -5.17 -18.47
N ALA A 142 -6.20 -5.98 -18.94
CA ALA A 142 -5.85 -7.18 -19.68
C ALA A 142 -5.06 -6.84 -20.95
N ARG A 143 -5.42 -5.79 -21.64
CA ARG A 143 -4.69 -5.34 -22.82
C ARG A 143 -3.29 -4.87 -22.49
N LEU A 144 -3.16 -4.10 -21.43
CA LEU A 144 -1.85 -3.62 -20.97
C LEU A 144 -0.96 -4.79 -20.57
N ALA A 145 -1.52 -5.76 -19.86
CA ALA A 145 -0.77 -6.94 -19.45
C ALA A 145 -0.29 -7.76 -20.63
N THR A 146 -1.09 -7.85 -21.69
CA THR A 146 -0.69 -8.59 -22.90
C THR A 146 0.28 -7.80 -23.78
N ALA A 147 0.20 -6.49 -23.76
CA ALA A 147 1.11 -5.64 -24.52
C ALA A 147 2.47 -5.50 -23.83
N GLY A 148 2.48 -5.62 -22.53
CA GLY A 148 3.70 -5.56 -21.76
C GLY A 148 4.37 -6.90 -21.69
#